data_0a9ec04fbf8f85a9e868fef350108f02
#
_entry.id   0a9ec04fbf8f85a9e868fef350108f02
#
_cell.length_a   1.000
_cell.length_b   1.000
_cell.length_c   1.000
_cell.angle_alpha   90.00
_cell.angle_beta   90.00
_cell.angle_gamma   90.00
#
_symmetry.space_group_name_H-M   'P 1'
#
loop_
_entity.id
_entity.type
_entity.pdbx_description
1 polymer ?
#
loop_
_entity_poly.entity_id
_entity_poly.type
_entity_poly.pdbx_seq_one_letter_code
_entity_poly.pdbx_strand_id
1 'polypeptide(L)'
;VINPTFEQLGKADMDLMVAATYDNIMMVEGEMQEVSEQDLLAAMKAAHEAIKVHCKAQMELMEEVGSTVKREYCHEENDEDLRKAVRETCYDKAYAIAASGNRNKHERQDAFDAIRDEFKTQYTEEELEEKGTLIDRYYHDVEKEAMRRCILDEGKRLDGRKTTEIRPIWCEVGYLPGPHGSAIFTRGETQSLTSVTLGTKLDEKIVDDVLDQHRERFLLHYNFPPYSTGEAKAQRGVGRREIGHGHLAWRALKGQIPTGYPYTVRVVSDIMESNGS
;
A
#
# COMPACT_ATOMS: atom_id res chain seq x y z
N VAL A 1 26.01 -8.36 -6.21
CA VAL A 1 26.72 -7.13 -6.62
C VAL A 1 25.91 -5.93 -6.18
N ILE A 2 26.56 -4.90 -5.63
CA ILE A 2 25.92 -3.63 -5.28
C ILE A 2 26.05 -2.69 -6.50
N ASN A 3 24.96 -2.02 -6.87
CA ASN A 3 24.87 -1.15 -8.04
C ASN A 3 25.37 -1.85 -9.33
N PRO A 4 24.70 -2.91 -9.78
CA PRO A 4 25.12 -3.71 -10.92
C PRO A 4 25.05 -2.91 -12.24
N THR A 5 25.86 -3.30 -13.22
CA THR A 5 25.70 -2.85 -14.60
C THR A 5 24.52 -3.57 -15.28
N PHE A 6 23.99 -3.04 -16.39
CA PHE A 6 22.92 -3.70 -17.16
C PHE A 6 23.33 -5.11 -17.64
N GLU A 7 24.60 -5.33 -17.99
CA GLU A 7 25.09 -6.67 -18.34
C GLU A 7 25.03 -7.65 -17.17
N GLN A 8 25.31 -7.16 -15.94
CA GLN A 8 25.22 -8.00 -14.73
C GLN A 8 23.76 -8.27 -14.36
N LEU A 9 22.87 -7.27 -14.50
CA LEU A 9 21.42 -7.46 -14.29
C LEU A 9 20.84 -8.50 -15.24
N GLY A 10 21.23 -8.50 -16.51
CA GLY A 10 20.77 -9.48 -17.50
C GLY A 10 21.16 -10.94 -17.18
N LYS A 11 22.08 -11.16 -16.24
CA LYS A 11 22.55 -12.50 -15.78
C LYS A 11 22.14 -12.78 -14.34
N ALA A 12 21.44 -11.86 -13.68
CA ALA A 12 21.09 -11.99 -12.27
C ALA A 12 19.83 -12.82 -12.07
N ASP A 13 19.84 -13.68 -11.07
CA ASP A 13 18.66 -14.40 -10.61
C ASP A 13 17.81 -13.56 -9.65
N MET A 14 18.35 -12.43 -9.18
CA MET A 14 17.70 -11.51 -8.24
C MET A 14 18.09 -10.07 -8.54
N ASP A 15 17.11 -9.22 -8.71
CA ASP A 15 17.24 -7.76 -8.82
C ASP A 15 16.42 -7.10 -7.71
N LEU A 16 17.11 -6.41 -6.78
CA LEU A 16 16.51 -5.81 -5.59
C LEU A 16 16.80 -4.32 -5.49
N MET A 17 15.75 -3.56 -5.21
CA MET A 17 15.83 -2.19 -4.71
C MET A 17 15.62 -2.21 -3.20
N VAL A 18 16.60 -1.72 -2.45
CA VAL A 18 16.52 -1.66 -0.98
C VAL A 18 16.71 -0.22 -0.51
N ALA A 19 15.81 0.23 0.37
CA ALA A 19 15.96 1.49 1.06
C ALA A 19 16.02 1.26 2.57
N ALA A 20 16.96 1.94 3.25
CA ALA A 20 17.19 1.76 4.67
C ALA A 20 17.67 3.06 5.32
N THR A 21 17.47 3.16 6.63
CA THR A 21 18.21 4.04 7.52
C THR A 21 19.48 3.34 8.00
N TYR A 22 20.25 4.00 8.86
CA TYR A 22 21.42 3.36 9.47
C TYR A 22 21.04 2.08 10.24
N ASP A 23 19.93 2.09 10.96
CA ASP A 23 19.52 0.99 11.85
C ASP A 23 18.46 0.06 11.25
N ASN A 24 17.62 0.54 10.32
CA ASN A 24 16.42 -0.18 9.89
C ASN A 24 16.27 -0.22 8.38
N ILE A 25 15.90 -1.40 7.85
CA ILE A 25 15.44 -1.55 6.47
C ILE A 25 14.01 -1.01 6.39
N MET A 26 13.77 -0.08 5.47
CA MET A 26 12.50 0.63 5.32
C MET A 26 11.67 0.14 4.13
N MET A 27 12.33 -0.32 3.07
CA MET A 27 11.66 -0.79 1.87
C MET A 27 12.53 -1.82 1.16
N VAL A 28 11.89 -2.86 0.67
CA VAL A 28 12.49 -3.86 -0.22
C VAL A 28 11.49 -4.13 -1.34
N GLU A 29 11.92 -4.03 -2.57
CA GLU A 29 11.17 -4.47 -3.73
C GLU A 29 12.10 -5.07 -4.78
N GLY A 30 11.58 -5.89 -5.65
CA GLY A 30 12.40 -6.47 -6.72
C GLY A 30 11.71 -7.61 -7.45
N GLU A 31 12.46 -8.20 -8.36
CA GLU A 31 12.07 -9.41 -9.08
C GLU A 31 13.17 -10.48 -8.93
N MET A 32 12.76 -11.74 -8.99
CA MET A 32 13.69 -12.84 -8.80
C MET A 32 13.22 -14.14 -9.48
N GLN A 33 14.17 -15.02 -9.78
CA GLN A 33 13.96 -16.29 -10.44
C GLN A 33 13.84 -17.40 -9.38
N GLU A 34 12.76 -17.40 -8.59
CA GLU A 34 12.44 -18.41 -7.58
C GLU A 34 13.61 -18.72 -6.62
N VAL A 35 14.37 -17.72 -6.20
CA VAL A 35 15.47 -17.85 -5.25
C VAL A 35 14.97 -18.25 -3.86
N SER A 36 15.86 -18.84 -3.04
CA SER A 36 15.50 -19.22 -1.68
C SER A 36 15.29 -18.02 -0.75
N GLU A 37 14.48 -18.19 0.30
CA GLU A 37 14.29 -17.16 1.34
C GLU A 37 15.60 -16.81 2.05
N GLN A 38 16.52 -17.79 2.19
CA GLN A 38 17.84 -17.59 2.79
C GLN A 38 18.71 -16.68 1.91
N ASP A 39 18.69 -16.88 0.60
CA ASP A 39 19.44 -16.05 -0.34
C ASP A 39 18.89 -14.62 -0.37
N LEU A 40 17.55 -14.46 -0.37
CA LEU A 40 16.91 -13.15 -0.26
C LEU A 40 17.33 -12.43 1.02
N LEU A 41 17.28 -13.11 2.16
CA LEU A 41 17.69 -12.54 3.45
C LEU A 41 19.17 -12.15 3.47
N ALA A 42 20.04 -12.97 2.87
CA ALA A 42 21.47 -12.67 2.73
C ALA A 42 21.71 -11.42 1.86
N ALA A 43 20.97 -11.30 0.74
CA ALA A 43 21.04 -10.14 -0.14
C ALA A 43 20.57 -8.85 0.56
N MET A 44 19.47 -8.91 1.31
CA MET A 44 18.98 -7.77 2.09
C MET A 44 19.98 -7.30 3.13
N LYS A 45 20.65 -8.23 3.85
CA LYS A 45 21.70 -7.90 4.81
C LYS A 45 22.90 -7.24 4.13
N ALA A 46 23.35 -7.79 3.00
CA ALA A 46 24.46 -7.22 2.24
C ALA A 46 24.13 -5.81 1.72
N ALA A 47 22.90 -5.58 1.23
CA ALA A 47 22.43 -4.28 0.82
C ALA A 47 22.41 -3.28 1.99
N HIS A 48 21.93 -3.68 3.17
CA HIS A 48 21.89 -2.81 4.34
C HIS A 48 23.28 -2.37 4.77
N GLU A 49 24.26 -3.28 4.81
CA GLU A 49 25.65 -2.92 5.15
C GLU A 49 26.24 -1.90 4.13
N ALA A 50 25.93 -2.04 2.85
CA ALA A 50 26.35 -1.07 1.85
C ALA A 50 25.64 0.30 2.02
N ILE A 51 24.36 0.31 2.37
CA ILE A 51 23.59 1.55 2.63
C ILE A 51 24.12 2.30 3.86
N LYS A 52 24.58 1.60 4.90
CA LYS A 52 25.19 2.23 6.09
C LYS A 52 26.37 3.14 5.73
N VAL A 53 27.14 2.79 4.69
CA VAL A 53 28.23 3.65 4.20
C VAL A 53 27.69 4.98 3.71
N HIS A 54 26.58 4.97 2.94
CA HIS A 54 25.92 6.18 2.49
C HIS A 54 25.34 7.01 3.64
N CYS A 55 24.69 6.34 4.62
CA CYS A 55 24.18 7.01 5.79
C CYS A 55 25.30 7.71 6.59
N LYS A 56 26.45 7.03 6.76
CA LYS A 56 27.62 7.59 7.44
C LYS A 56 28.14 8.82 6.71
N ALA A 57 28.31 8.76 5.39
CA ALA A 57 28.75 9.91 4.61
C ALA A 57 27.79 11.11 4.72
N GLN A 58 26.48 10.87 4.80
CA GLN A 58 25.48 11.94 5.02
C GLN A 58 25.63 12.55 6.42
N MET A 59 25.90 11.74 7.46
CA MET A 59 26.13 12.23 8.82
C MET A 59 27.43 13.06 8.90
N GLU A 60 28.51 12.59 8.27
CA GLU A 60 29.78 13.33 8.20
C GLU A 60 29.59 14.68 7.49
N LEU A 61 28.86 14.70 6.38
CA LEU A 61 28.53 15.96 5.68
C LEU A 61 27.70 16.90 6.55
N MET A 62 26.71 16.37 7.29
CA MET A 62 25.89 17.14 8.21
C MET A 62 26.74 17.83 9.30
N GLU A 63 27.74 17.13 9.84
CA GLU A 63 28.67 17.68 10.81
C GLU A 63 29.59 18.76 10.19
N GLU A 64 30.14 18.47 9.01
CA GLU A 64 31.05 19.40 8.30
C GLU A 64 30.38 20.72 7.96
N VAL A 65 29.11 20.69 7.51
CA VAL A 65 28.36 21.91 7.19
C VAL A 65 27.69 22.57 8.41
N GLY A 66 27.86 21.99 9.61
CA GLY A 66 27.31 22.54 10.85
C GLY A 66 25.77 22.43 10.95
N SER A 67 25.12 21.52 10.20
CA SER A 67 23.66 21.35 10.17
C SER A 67 23.16 20.28 11.16
N THR A 68 23.79 20.19 12.31
CA THR A 68 23.46 19.22 13.37
C THR A 68 22.21 19.62 14.16
N VAL A 69 21.98 20.94 14.29
CA VAL A 69 20.81 21.47 14.99
C VAL A 69 19.60 21.45 14.06
N LYS A 70 18.57 20.74 14.44
CA LYS A 70 17.29 20.70 13.69
C LYS A 70 16.39 21.84 14.13
N ARG A 71 15.54 22.30 13.20
CA ARG A 71 14.51 23.28 13.55
C ARG A 71 13.52 22.66 14.52
N GLU A 72 13.17 23.41 15.56
CA GLU A 72 12.04 23.08 16.41
C GLU A 72 10.73 23.50 15.74
N TYR A 73 9.75 22.61 15.75
CA TYR A 73 8.39 22.94 15.31
C TYR A 73 7.68 23.69 16.43
N CYS A 74 7.15 24.87 16.14
CA CYS A 74 6.54 25.73 17.13
C CYS A 74 5.06 26.09 16.83
N HIS A 75 4.47 25.47 15.80
CA HIS A 75 3.11 25.78 15.37
C HIS A 75 2.10 24.68 15.72
N GLU A 76 2.49 23.67 16.48
CA GLU A 76 1.55 22.67 16.97
C GLU A 76 0.87 23.19 18.23
N GLU A 77 -0.43 23.37 18.15
CA GLU A 77 -1.27 23.56 19.32
C GLU A 77 -1.59 22.22 19.95
N ASN A 78 -1.40 22.12 21.27
CA ASN A 78 -1.71 20.93 22.05
C ASN A 78 -2.48 21.35 23.30
N ASP A 79 -3.52 20.60 23.63
CA ASP A 79 -4.31 20.70 24.85
C ASP A 79 -4.33 19.33 25.51
N GLU A 80 -3.48 19.15 26.51
CA GLU A 80 -3.32 17.84 27.18
C GLU A 80 -4.53 17.50 28.05
N ASP A 81 -5.26 18.48 28.58
CA ASP A 81 -6.47 18.23 29.35
C ASP A 81 -7.60 17.74 28.42
N LEU A 82 -7.72 18.36 27.26
CA LEU A 82 -8.64 17.91 26.22
C LEU A 82 -8.28 16.51 25.70
N ARG A 83 -7.00 16.25 25.44
CA ARG A 83 -6.52 14.94 25.01
C ARG A 83 -6.89 13.85 26.02
N LYS A 84 -6.70 14.13 27.30
CA LYS A 84 -7.06 13.22 28.39
C LYS A 84 -8.57 13.00 28.45
N ALA A 85 -9.36 14.06 28.36
CA ALA A 85 -10.82 13.98 28.38
C ALA A 85 -11.36 13.13 27.22
N VAL A 86 -10.86 13.34 25.99
CA VAL A 86 -11.21 12.52 24.81
C VAL A 86 -10.86 11.06 25.05
N ARG A 87 -9.66 10.77 25.56
CA ARG A 87 -9.21 9.40 25.83
C ARG A 87 -10.10 8.71 26.88
N GLU A 88 -10.32 9.33 28.02
CA GLU A 88 -11.09 8.74 29.13
C GLU A 88 -12.56 8.50 28.75
N THR A 89 -13.11 9.33 27.89
CA THR A 89 -14.52 9.21 27.47
C THR A 89 -14.71 8.23 26.31
N CYS A 90 -13.77 8.19 25.36
CA CYS A 90 -13.98 7.51 24.08
C CYS A 90 -13.27 6.16 23.95
N TYR A 91 -12.19 5.90 24.72
CA TYR A 91 -11.34 4.73 24.51
C TYR A 91 -12.09 3.39 24.67
N ASP A 92 -12.81 3.22 25.77
CA ASP A 92 -13.50 1.95 26.03
C ASP A 92 -14.62 1.69 25.01
N LYS A 93 -15.31 2.74 24.58
CA LYS A 93 -16.34 2.66 23.53
C LYS A 93 -15.71 2.25 22.18
N ALA A 94 -14.61 2.89 21.83
CA ALA A 94 -13.87 2.56 20.60
C ALA A 94 -13.30 1.13 20.63
N TYR A 95 -12.79 0.69 21.78
CA TYR A 95 -12.30 -0.68 21.95
C TYR A 95 -13.43 -1.70 21.80
N ALA A 96 -14.61 -1.43 22.36
CA ALA A 96 -15.79 -2.30 22.23
C ALA A 96 -16.23 -2.46 20.76
N ILE A 97 -16.20 -1.39 19.96
CA ILE A 97 -16.48 -1.45 18.53
C ILE A 97 -15.41 -2.29 17.83
N ALA A 98 -14.13 -2.07 18.11
CA ALA A 98 -13.03 -2.83 17.53
C ALA A 98 -13.15 -4.33 17.85
N ALA A 99 -13.54 -4.69 19.06
CA ALA A 99 -13.72 -6.07 19.53
C ALA A 99 -15.00 -6.75 18.99
N SER A 100 -15.97 -5.99 18.49
CA SER A 100 -17.24 -6.52 17.97
C SER A 100 -17.08 -7.46 16.78
N GLY A 101 -15.99 -7.31 16.03
CA GLY A 101 -15.71 -8.12 14.84
C GLY A 101 -16.67 -7.87 13.67
N ASN A 102 -17.33 -6.71 13.63
CA ASN A 102 -18.24 -6.37 12.54
C ASN A 102 -17.49 -6.33 11.20
N ARG A 103 -17.93 -7.17 10.25
CA ARG A 103 -17.30 -7.28 8.92
C ARG A 103 -17.61 -6.09 8.02
N ASN A 104 -18.75 -5.44 8.20
CA ASN A 104 -19.15 -4.28 7.41
C ASN A 104 -18.31 -3.07 7.81
N LYS A 105 -17.48 -2.60 6.87
CA LYS A 105 -16.58 -1.47 7.09
C LYS A 105 -17.33 -0.17 7.33
N HIS A 106 -18.41 0.08 6.57
CA HIS A 106 -19.20 1.31 6.69
C HIS A 106 -19.91 1.39 8.03
N GLU A 107 -20.64 0.33 8.44
CA GLU A 107 -21.28 0.29 9.74
C GLU A 107 -20.29 0.48 10.90
N ARG A 108 -19.11 -0.09 10.79
CA ARG A 108 -18.06 0.06 11.79
C ARG A 108 -17.52 1.49 11.83
N GLN A 109 -17.32 2.12 10.65
CA GLN A 109 -16.91 3.52 10.57
C GLN A 109 -17.97 4.44 11.16
N ASP A 110 -19.23 4.26 10.79
CA ASP A 110 -20.36 5.03 11.33
C ASP A 110 -20.44 4.92 12.86
N ALA A 111 -20.17 3.72 13.41
CA ALA A 111 -20.12 3.52 14.84
C ALA A 111 -18.95 4.25 15.53
N PHE A 112 -17.77 4.31 14.91
CA PHE A 112 -16.66 5.12 15.42
C PHE A 112 -16.97 6.61 15.33
N ASP A 113 -17.51 7.09 14.20
CA ASP A 113 -17.88 8.48 14.01
C ASP A 113 -18.94 8.94 15.03
N ALA A 114 -19.91 8.07 15.36
CA ALA A 114 -20.93 8.34 16.35
C ALA A 114 -20.35 8.62 17.77
N ILE A 115 -19.24 7.93 18.16
CA ILE A 115 -18.58 8.21 19.45
C ILE A 115 -17.96 9.61 19.44
N ARG A 116 -17.28 9.98 18.36
CA ARG A 116 -16.69 11.30 18.19
C ARG A 116 -17.75 12.40 18.25
N ASP A 117 -18.83 12.19 17.53
CA ASP A 117 -19.92 13.16 17.43
C ASP A 117 -20.66 13.27 18.76
N GLU A 118 -20.89 12.16 19.49
CA GLU A 118 -21.40 12.18 20.86
C GLU A 118 -20.51 13.00 21.80
N PHE A 119 -19.18 12.84 21.70
CA PHE A 119 -18.24 13.63 22.49
C PHE A 119 -18.36 15.12 22.18
N LYS A 120 -18.49 15.48 20.90
CA LYS A 120 -18.64 16.86 20.45
C LYS A 120 -19.90 17.54 20.95
N THR A 121 -20.97 16.81 21.28
CA THR A 121 -22.22 17.40 21.81
C THR A 121 -22.04 18.07 23.18
N GLN A 122 -20.93 17.81 23.87
CA GLN A 122 -20.61 18.44 25.16
C GLN A 122 -20.10 19.88 25.02
N TYR A 123 -19.85 20.35 23.80
CA TYR A 123 -19.28 21.65 23.47
C TYR A 123 -20.27 22.51 22.71
N THR A 124 -20.20 23.82 22.90
CA THR A 124 -20.96 24.79 22.12
C THR A 124 -20.41 24.93 20.71
N GLU A 125 -21.15 25.55 19.78
CA GLU A 125 -20.69 25.79 18.41
C GLU A 125 -19.40 26.65 18.39
N GLU A 126 -19.34 27.68 19.28
CA GLU A 126 -18.15 28.53 19.39
C GLU A 126 -16.91 27.77 19.88
N GLU A 127 -17.07 26.90 20.86
CA GLU A 127 -15.98 26.03 21.34
C GLU A 127 -15.55 25.00 20.30
N LEU A 128 -16.46 24.53 19.46
CA LEU A 128 -16.13 23.58 18.38
C LEU A 128 -15.39 24.28 17.22
N GLU A 129 -15.63 25.56 16.96
CA GLU A 129 -14.81 26.31 16.00
C GLU A 129 -13.35 26.40 16.47
N GLU A 130 -13.11 26.52 17.77
CA GLU A 130 -11.76 26.60 18.34
C GLU A 130 -11.13 25.21 18.52
N LYS A 131 -11.84 24.27 19.14
CA LYS A 131 -11.30 22.99 19.60
C LYS A 131 -11.62 21.79 18.70
N GLY A 132 -12.52 21.93 17.74
CA GLY A 132 -13.02 20.82 16.93
C GLY A 132 -11.93 20.05 16.21
N THR A 133 -10.95 20.75 15.64
CA THR A 133 -9.80 20.13 14.96
C THR A 133 -8.92 19.32 15.94
N LEU A 134 -8.75 19.82 17.17
CA LEU A 134 -8.00 19.11 18.21
C LEU A 134 -8.75 17.88 18.70
N ILE A 135 -10.07 17.97 18.87
CA ILE A 135 -10.92 16.83 19.22
C ILE A 135 -10.82 15.75 18.15
N ASP A 136 -10.92 16.08 16.88
CA ASP A 136 -10.82 15.12 15.77
C ASP A 136 -9.45 14.43 15.77
N ARG A 137 -8.37 15.19 15.97
CA ARG A 137 -7.01 14.66 16.05
C ARG A 137 -6.83 13.69 17.23
N TYR A 138 -7.24 14.09 18.41
CA TYR A 138 -7.11 13.26 19.62
C TYR A 138 -8.01 12.05 19.58
N TYR A 139 -9.22 12.18 19.03
CA TYR A 139 -10.11 11.05 18.80
C TYR A 139 -9.52 10.04 17.81
N HIS A 140 -8.93 10.51 16.71
CA HIS A 140 -8.25 9.64 15.77
C HIS A 140 -7.11 8.85 16.43
N ASP A 141 -6.34 9.48 17.30
CA ASP A 141 -5.28 8.80 18.06
C ASP A 141 -5.85 7.72 18.99
N VAL A 142 -6.97 8.01 19.66
CA VAL A 142 -7.68 7.08 20.55
C VAL A 142 -8.26 5.90 19.75
N GLU A 143 -8.93 6.16 18.64
CA GLU A 143 -9.47 5.13 17.74
C GLU A 143 -8.35 4.21 17.24
N LYS A 144 -7.26 4.78 16.74
CA LYS A 144 -6.09 4.04 16.27
C LYS A 144 -5.46 3.18 17.36
N GLU A 145 -5.33 3.70 18.58
CA GLU A 145 -4.79 2.96 19.72
C GLU A 145 -5.73 1.81 20.11
N ALA A 146 -7.04 2.07 20.24
CA ALA A 146 -8.05 1.08 20.59
C ALA A 146 -8.09 -0.09 19.58
N MET A 147 -8.10 0.23 18.28
CA MET A 147 -8.03 -0.78 17.21
C MET A 147 -6.75 -1.61 17.29
N ARG A 148 -5.60 -0.95 17.47
CA ARG A 148 -4.31 -1.64 17.55
C ARG A 148 -4.22 -2.54 18.78
N ARG A 149 -4.66 -2.04 19.95
CA ARG A 149 -4.66 -2.82 21.19
C ARG A 149 -5.58 -4.01 21.11
N CYS A 150 -6.78 -3.86 20.57
CA CYS A 150 -7.70 -4.96 20.34
C CYS A 150 -7.06 -6.09 19.50
N ILE A 151 -6.38 -5.76 18.41
CA ILE A 151 -5.71 -6.77 17.58
C ILE A 151 -4.57 -7.46 18.33
N LEU A 152 -3.78 -6.72 19.11
CA LEU A 152 -2.64 -7.27 19.85
C LEU A 152 -3.07 -8.11 21.05
N ASP A 153 -4.11 -7.68 21.77
CA ASP A 153 -4.55 -8.31 23.01
C ASP A 153 -5.46 -9.52 22.75
N GLU A 154 -6.31 -9.46 21.73
CA GLU A 154 -7.27 -10.52 21.40
C GLU A 154 -6.85 -11.43 20.25
N GLY A 155 -5.83 -11.06 19.48
CA GLY A 155 -5.39 -11.81 18.30
C GLY A 155 -6.43 -11.86 17.18
N LYS A 156 -7.39 -10.93 17.17
CA LYS A 156 -8.45 -10.82 16.16
C LYS A 156 -8.33 -9.50 15.41
N ARG A 157 -8.59 -9.54 14.12
CA ARG A 157 -8.73 -8.34 13.29
C ARG A 157 -10.11 -7.70 13.51
N LEU A 158 -10.25 -6.44 13.10
CA LEU A 158 -11.50 -5.66 13.26
C LEU A 158 -12.73 -6.30 12.59
N ASP A 159 -12.52 -7.11 11.58
CA ASP A 159 -13.58 -7.87 10.90
C ASP A 159 -13.81 -9.28 11.49
N GLY A 160 -13.26 -9.54 12.66
CA GLY A 160 -13.42 -10.80 13.41
C GLY A 160 -12.52 -11.95 12.96
N ARG A 161 -11.71 -11.78 11.90
CA ARG A 161 -10.77 -12.79 11.44
C ARG A 161 -9.58 -12.93 12.41
N LYS A 162 -9.00 -14.12 12.46
CA LYS A 162 -7.67 -14.33 13.05
C LYS A 162 -6.58 -13.69 12.19
N THR A 163 -5.41 -13.48 12.77
CA THR A 163 -4.27 -12.87 12.06
C THR A 163 -3.77 -13.69 10.86
N THR A 164 -4.03 -15.01 10.86
CA THR A 164 -3.65 -15.95 9.79
C THR A 164 -4.77 -16.22 8.78
N GLU A 165 -5.98 -15.71 9.00
CA GLU A 165 -7.12 -15.94 8.11
C GLU A 165 -7.12 -14.94 6.95
N ILE A 166 -7.35 -15.47 5.74
CA ILE A 166 -7.54 -14.68 4.52
C ILE A 166 -9.04 -14.43 4.33
N ARG A 167 -9.43 -13.30 3.77
CA ARG A 167 -10.83 -13.03 3.36
C ARG A 167 -11.28 -14.08 2.35
N PRO A 168 -12.58 -14.42 2.30
CA PRO A 168 -13.09 -15.35 1.30
C PRO A 168 -12.73 -14.92 -0.12
N ILE A 169 -12.19 -15.85 -0.89
CA ILE A 169 -11.82 -15.66 -2.29
C ILE A 169 -12.85 -16.38 -3.16
N TRP A 170 -13.35 -15.69 -4.17
CA TRP A 170 -14.13 -16.24 -5.25
C TRP A 170 -13.59 -15.73 -6.59
N CYS A 171 -13.53 -16.59 -7.56
CA CYS A 171 -13.10 -16.22 -8.91
C CYS A 171 -13.82 -17.07 -9.98
N GLU A 172 -14.01 -16.47 -11.15
CA GLU A 172 -14.59 -17.11 -12.32
C GLU A 172 -13.82 -16.69 -13.56
N VAL A 173 -13.54 -17.65 -14.46
CA VAL A 173 -12.85 -17.41 -15.73
C VAL A 173 -13.85 -17.42 -16.88
N GLY A 174 -13.49 -16.79 -18.01
CA GLY A 174 -14.39 -16.71 -19.17
C GLY A 174 -15.60 -15.79 -18.95
N TYR A 175 -15.48 -14.83 -18.04
CA TYR A 175 -16.59 -13.97 -17.62
C TYR A 175 -17.09 -13.03 -18.72
N LEU A 176 -16.18 -12.51 -19.54
CA LEU A 176 -16.53 -11.65 -20.69
C LEU A 176 -16.44 -12.44 -22.00
N PRO A 177 -17.42 -12.32 -22.88
CA PRO A 177 -17.46 -13.11 -24.15
C PRO A 177 -16.53 -12.58 -25.24
N GLY A 178 -16.05 -11.33 -25.16
CA GLY A 178 -15.34 -10.67 -26.25
C GLY A 178 -13.83 -10.82 -26.27
N PRO A 179 -13.11 -10.68 -25.13
CA PRO A 179 -11.66 -10.80 -25.08
C PRO A 179 -11.19 -12.25 -25.23
N HIS A 180 -9.91 -12.46 -25.56
CA HIS A 180 -9.32 -13.81 -25.66
C HIS A 180 -9.31 -14.57 -24.34
N GLY A 181 -9.27 -13.85 -23.23
CA GLY A 181 -9.45 -14.39 -21.89
C GLY A 181 -10.03 -13.32 -20.95
N SER A 182 -10.75 -13.76 -19.95
CA SER A 182 -11.23 -12.88 -18.89
C SER A 182 -11.44 -13.62 -17.58
N ALA A 183 -11.34 -12.91 -16.48
CA ALA A 183 -11.63 -13.42 -15.15
C ALA A 183 -12.19 -12.30 -14.27
N ILE A 184 -13.07 -12.69 -13.35
CA ILE A 184 -13.43 -11.89 -12.22
C ILE A 184 -12.80 -12.52 -10.98
N PHE A 185 -12.25 -11.69 -10.11
CA PHE A 185 -11.65 -12.11 -8.85
C PHE A 185 -12.19 -11.25 -7.72
N THR A 186 -12.68 -11.89 -6.68
CA THR A 186 -13.20 -11.23 -5.49
C THR A 186 -12.51 -11.74 -4.25
N ARG A 187 -12.07 -10.84 -3.37
CA ARG A 187 -11.54 -11.13 -2.05
C ARG A 187 -12.20 -10.23 -1.01
N GLY A 188 -13.21 -10.75 -0.36
CA GLY A 188 -14.07 -9.95 0.52
C GLY A 188 -14.78 -8.85 -0.28
N GLU A 189 -14.56 -7.60 0.07
CA GLU A 189 -15.12 -6.40 -0.58
C GLU A 189 -14.17 -5.79 -1.63
N THR A 190 -13.20 -6.55 -2.11
CA THR A 190 -12.31 -6.12 -3.20
C THR A 190 -12.55 -7.00 -4.42
N GLN A 191 -12.84 -6.37 -5.54
CA GLN A 191 -13.15 -7.08 -6.79
C GLN A 191 -12.34 -6.50 -7.95
N SER A 192 -11.79 -7.39 -8.78
CA SER A 192 -11.10 -7.05 -10.02
C SER A 192 -11.73 -7.79 -11.18
N LEU A 193 -12.03 -7.08 -12.24
CA LEU A 193 -12.38 -7.64 -13.54
C LEU A 193 -11.18 -7.52 -14.47
N THR A 194 -10.64 -8.65 -14.89
CA THR A 194 -9.43 -8.70 -15.71
C THR A 194 -9.72 -9.28 -17.08
N SER A 195 -9.26 -8.62 -18.11
CA SER A 195 -9.30 -9.09 -19.49
C SER A 195 -7.91 -9.32 -20.06
N VAL A 196 -7.79 -10.31 -20.96
CA VAL A 196 -6.55 -10.66 -21.65
C VAL A 196 -6.77 -10.60 -23.14
N THR A 197 -5.90 -9.87 -23.83
CA THR A 197 -5.89 -9.78 -25.29
C THR A 197 -4.55 -10.29 -25.81
N LEU A 198 -4.60 -11.14 -26.82
CA LEU A 198 -3.43 -11.64 -27.52
C LEU A 198 -3.24 -10.84 -28.81
N GLY A 199 -2.05 -10.30 -28.98
CA GLY A 199 -1.67 -9.48 -30.12
C GLY A 199 -0.57 -10.11 -30.95
N THR A 200 -0.24 -9.46 -32.05
CA THR A 200 0.85 -9.81 -32.94
C THR A 200 2.15 -9.14 -32.51
N LYS A 201 3.23 -9.36 -33.27
CA LYS A 201 4.50 -8.64 -33.07
C LYS A 201 4.37 -7.12 -33.27
N LEU A 202 3.35 -6.66 -34.01
CA LEU A 202 3.12 -5.23 -34.25
C LEU A 202 2.53 -4.55 -33.00
N ASP A 203 1.96 -5.32 -32.09
CA ASP A 203 1.34 -4.84 -30.85
C ASP A 203 2.35 -4.78 -29.68
N GLU A 204 3.62 -5.12 -29.90
CA GLU A 204 4.67 -5.00 -28.91
C GLU A 204 4.87 -3.53 -28.52
N LYS A 205 5.01 -3.24 -27.22
CA LYS A 205 5.35 -1.92 -26.73
C LYS A 205 6.83 -1.64 -27.02
N ILE A 206 7.11 -0.53 -27.67
CA ILE A 206 8.46 -0.03 -27.87
C ILE A 206 8.82 0.81 -26.66
N VAL A 207 9.89 0.41 -25.97
CA VAL A 207 10.55 1.21 -24.93
C VAL A 207 11.76 1.85 -25.55
N ASP A 208 11.78 3.18 -25.61
CA ASP A 208 12.84 3.99 -26.18
C ASP A 208 13.30 4.99 -25.12
N ASP A 209 14.14 4.51 -24.21
CA ASP A 209 14.74 5.31 -23.15
C ASP A 209 16.19 5.64 -23.49
N VAL A 210 16.77 6.62 -22.80
CA VAL A 210 18.14 7.12 -23.05
C VAL A 210 19.20 6.03 -22.95
N LEU A 211 19.02 5.08 -22.03
CA LEU A 211 19.99 4.02 -21.74
C LEU A 211 19.55 2.63 -22.18
N ASP A 212 18.28 2.47 -22.53
CA ASP A 212 17.73 1.16 -22.84
C ASP A 212 16.66 1.25 -23.94
N GLN A 213 16.86 0.45 -24.99
CA GLN A 213 15.91 0.34 -26.10
C GLN A 213 15.53 -1.12 -26.26
N HIS A 214 14.28 -1.45 -25.96
CA HIS A 214 13.78 -2.80 -26.10
C HIS A 214 12.29 -2.84 -26.49
N ARG A 215 11.79 -4.05 -26.70
CA ARG A 215 10.36 -4.31 -26.95
C ARG A 215 9.80 -5.18 -25.85
N GLU A 216 8.66 -4.77 -25.31
CA GLU A 216 7.91 -5.54 -24.31
C GLU A 216 6.76 -6.28 -24.99
N ARG A 217 6.66 -7.58 -24.68
CA ARG A 217 5.62 -8.48 -25.20
C ARG A 217 4.55 -8.81 -24.17
N PHE A 218 4.81 -8.49 -22.92
CA PHE A 218 3.86 -8.62 -21.81
C PHE A 218 3.52 -7.24 -21.27
N LEU A 219 2.27 -6.84 -21.42
CA LEU A 219 1.74 -5.54 -21.02
C LEU A 219 0.68 -5.74 -19.95
N LEU A 220 0.76 -4.99 -18.86
CA LEU A 220 -0.26 -5.01 -17.81
C LEU A 220 -0.70 -3.58 -17.49
N HIS A 221 -2.00 -3.35 -17.56
CA HIS A 221 -2.66 -2.10 -17.18
C HIS A 221 -3.50 -2.35 -15.94
N TYR A 222 -3.28 -1.58 -14.91
CA TYR A 222 -4.04 -1.62 -13.68
C TYR A 222 -4.80 -0.31 -13.55
N ASN A 223 -6.11 -0.40 -13.51
CA ASN A 223 -7.01 0.73 -13.42
C ASN A 223 -7.74 0.72 -12.07
N PHE A 224 -7.64 1.82 -11.35
CA PHE A 224 -8.28 2.02 -10.05
C PHE A 224 -9.20 3.25 -10.10
N PRO A 225 -10.36 3.12 -10.77
CA PRO A 225 -11.26 4.25 -10.96
C PRO A 225 -11.91 4.70 -9.64
N PRO A 226 -12.29 5.97 -9.52
CA PRO A 226 -12.87 6.52 -8.29
C PRO A 226 -14.10 5.77 -7.77
N TYR A 227 -14.93 5.24 -8.68
CA TYR A 227 -16.12 4.50 -8.29
C TYR A 227 -15.81 3.22 -7.49
N SER A 228 -14.61 2.65 -7.64
CA SER A 228 -14.20 1.45 -6.90
C SER A 228 -14.12 1.68 -5.38
N THR A 229 -13.99 2.91 -4.95
CA THR A 229 -14.03 3.34 -3.55
C THR A 229 -15.27 4.16 -3.19
N GLY A 230 -16.27 4.20 -4.08
CA GLY A 230 -17.50 4.97 -3.88
C GLY A 230 -17.33 6.49 -4.10
N GLU A 231 -16.21 6.94 -4.66
CA GLU A 231 -15.98 8.36 -4.90
C GLU A 231 -16.59 8.83 -6.22
N ALA A 232 -17.35 9.92 -6.18
CA ALA A 232 -17.91 10.59 -7.37
C ALA A 232 -16.97 11.72 -7.82
N LYS A 233 -15.89 11.37 -8.53
CA LYS A 233 -14.98 12.35 -9.12
C LYS A 233 -14.55 11.99 -10.54
N ALA A 234 -14.13 12.99 -11.32
CA ALA A 234 -13.62 12.77 -12.66
C ALA A 234 -12.27 12.02 -12.64
N GLN A 235 -12.15 11.01 -13.47
CA GLN A 235 -10.88 10.33 -13.71
C GLN A 235 -10.04 11.16 -14.71
N ARG A 236 -8.88 11.65 -14.26
CA ARG A 236 -7.99 12.51 -15.07
C ARG A 236 -6.74 11.80 -15.60
N GLY A 237 -6.79 10.47 -15.73
CA GLY A 237 -5.67 9.63 -16.13
C GLY A 237 -5.18 8.73 -14.99
N VAL A 238 -4.12 7.98 -15.27
CA VAL A 238 -3.55 6.99 -14.34
C VAL A 238 -2.66 7.70 -13.30
N GLY A 239 -2.96 7.49 -12.03
CA GLY A 239 -2.17 8.05 -10.93
C GLY A 239 -0.88 7.27 -10.66
N ARG A 240 0.05 7.87 -9.91
CA ARG A 240 1.32 7.21 -9.52
C ARG A 240 1.10 5.91 -8.76
N ARG A 241 0.08 5.85 -7.92
CA ARG A 241 -0.28 4.65 -7.16
C ARG A 241 -0.73 3.51 -8.08
N GLU A 242 -1.53 3.81 -9.10
CA GLU A 242 -1.99 2.83 -10.10
C GLU A 242 -0.80 2.30 -10.91
N ILE A 243 0.13 3.17 -11.31
CA ILE A 243 1.36 2.77 -12.01
C ILE A 243 2.18 1.83 -11.12
N GLY A 244 2.40 2.16 -9.85
CA GLY A 244 3.16 1.33 -8.90
C GLY A 244 2.50 -0.03 -8.66
N HIS A 245 1.19 -0.07 -8.41
CA HIS A 245 0.44 -1.32 -8.24
C HIS A 245 0.46 -2.18 -9.51
N GLY A 246 0.25 -1.56 -10.68
CA GLY A 246 0.34 -2.24 -11.96
C GLY A 246 1.73 -2.83 -12.21
N HIS A 247 2.78 -2.14 -11.83
CA HIS A 247 4.15 -2.63 -11.97
C HIS A 247 4.46 -3.80 -11.04
N LEU A 248 3.94 -3.81 -9.81
CA LEU A 248 4.03 -4.97 -8.91
C LEU A 248 3.36 -6.20 -9.50
N ALA A 249 2.14 -6.06 -10.04
CA ALA A 249 1.42 -7.15 -10.69
C ALA A 249 2.14 -7.61 -11.98
N TRP A 250 2.67 -6.67 -12.77
CA TRP A 250 3.44 -6.96 -13.97
C TRP A 250 4.67 -7.82 -13.65
N ARG A 251 5.46 -7.44 -12.66
CA ARG A 251 6.64 -8.21 -12.22
C ARG A 251 6.27 -9.62 -11.74
N ALA A 252 5.19 -9.75 -10.97
CA ALA A 252 4.73 -11.04 -10.47
C ALA A 252 4.28 -12.01 -11.58
N LEU A 253 3.71 -11.46 -12.67
CA LEU A 253 3.13 -12.28 -13.76
C LEU A 253 4.05 -12.46 -14.96
N LYS A 254 5.00 -11.54 -15.19
CA LYS A 254 5.92 -11.59 -16.33
C LYS A 254 6.65 -12.92 -16.45
N GLY A 255 7.14 -13.46 -15.34
CA GLY A 255 7.86 -14.73 -15.28
C GLY A 255 6.97 -15.97 -15.55
N GLN A 256 5.64 -15.82 -15.52
CA GLN A 256 4.68 -16.91 -15.79
C GLN A 256 4.37 -17.08 -17.28
N ILE A 257 4.78 -16.12 -18.12
CA ILE A 257 4.59 -16.23 -19.56
C ILE A 257 5.57 -17.29 -20.11
N PRO A 258 5.08 -18.33 -20.82
CA PRO A 258 5.95 -19.38 -21.32
C PRO A 258 7.05 -18.85 -22.25
N THR A 259 8.26 -19.36 -22.11
CA THR A 259 9.36 -19.01 -23.00
C THR A 259 8.99 -19.32 -24.46
N GLY A 260 9.22 -18.35 -25.34
CA GLY A 260 8.89 -18.50 -26.77
C GLY A 260 7.40 -18.38 -27.11
N TYR A 261 6.56 -17.91 -26.16
CA TYR A 261 5.14 -17.66 -26.45
C TYR A 261 5.00 -16.73 -27.66
N PRO A 262 4.20 -17.11 -28.69
CA PRO A 262 4.25 -16.42 -29.99
C PRO A 262 3.52 -15.07 -30.00
N TYR A 263 2.65 -14.81 -29.04
CA TYR A 263 1.79 -13.62 -29.03
C TYR A 263 2.30 -12.57 -28.05
N THR A 264 2.00 -11.30 -28.36
CA THR A 264 2.04 -10.22 -27.38
C THR A 264 0.83 -10.35 -26.47
N VAL A 265 1.04 -10.33 -25.16
CA VAL A 265 -0.01 -10.50 -24.16
C VAL A 265 -0.31 -9.15 -23.52
N ARG A 266 -1.54 -8.69 -23.61
CA ARG A 266 -2.01 -7.49 -22.93
C ARG A 266 -3.06 -7.87 -21.88
N VAL A 267 -2.76 -7.55 -20.63
CA VAL A 267 -3.67 -7.72 -19.50
C VAL A 267 -4.20 -6.35 -19.09
N VAL A 268 -5.50 -6.23 -18.92
CA VAL A 268 -6.15 -5.04 -18.36
C VAL A 268 -6.93 -5.48 -17.13
N SER A 269 -6.59 -4.95 -15.98
CA SER A 269 -7.21 -5.24 -14.69
C SER A 269 -7.93 -3.99 -14.19
N ASP A 270 -9.26 -4.03 -14.20
CA ASP A 270 -10.12 -2.95 -13.71
C ASP A 270 -10.59 -3.30 -12.29
N ILE A 271 -10.31 -2.44 -11.34
CA ILE A 271 -10.78 -2.61 -9.96
C ILE A 271 -12.22 -2.09 -9.87
N MET A 272 -13.15 -3.02 -9.62
CA MET A 272 -14.59 -2.73 -9.59
C MET A 272 -15.04 -2.25 -8.22
N GLU A 273 -14.43 -2.81 -7.16
CA GLU A 273 -14.72 -2.49 -5.76
C GLU A 273 -13.46 -2.64 -4.92
N SER A 274 -13.26 -1.76 -3.95
CA SER A 274 -12.15 -1.83 -3.00
C SER A 274 -12.47 -1.12 -1.69
N ASN A 275 -12.14 -1.77 -0.59
CA ASN A 275 -12.21 -1.18 0.75
C ASN A 275 -10.84 -0.75 1.30
N GLY A 276 -9.89 -0.54 0.44
CA GLY A 276 -8.49 -0.24 0.72
C GLY A 276 -7.57 -1.36 0.27
N SER A 277 -6.29 -1.09 0.19
CA SER A 277 -5.27 -2.04 -0.26
C SER A 277 -4.93 -3.09 0.78
#